data_6557eddf430e0459b159475a5c39c3cd
#
_entry.id   6557eddf430e0459b159475a5c39c3cd
#
_cell.length_a   1.000
_cell.length_b   1.000
_cell.length_c   1.000
_cell.angle_alpha   90.00
_cell.angle_beta   90.00
_cell.angle_gamma   90.00
#
_symmetry.space_group_name_H-M   'P 1'
#
loop_
_entity.id
_entity.type
_entity.pdbx_description
1 polymer ?
#
loop_
_entity_poly.entity_id
_entity_poly.type
_entity_poly.pdbx_seq_one_letter_code
_entity_poly.pdbx_strand_id
1 'polypeptide(L)'
;RNEGMDRNHNPEFTCMELYVQYKDYNWMMSFTEKLLETVCVAVNGSTEREIDGNIVSFKAPYRRLPILDAIKEKTGYDLNGMSEDEIREVCKKLEMDIDETMGKGKLIDEIFGEFCEGTFIQPTFITDYPVEMSPLTKMHRSKPGLTERFELMVNGKELANAYSELNDPIDQEERFKEQMRLADKGDDEAMIIDQDFLRSLQYGMPPTSGIGIGIDRLVMLMTGKTYIQEVLFFPQMRPEKKIPKSTVAEWGALGVPEEWVPVFNKAGYNLVTDIKDVKAQKLQMDVCGVNKKY
;
A
#
# COMPACT_ATOMS: atom_id res chain seq x y z
N ARG A 1 7.48 0.22 -4.07
CA ARG A 1 8.01 1.59 -4.23
C ARG A 1 8.34 2.20 -2.88
N ASN A 2 9.16 3.24 -2.89
CA ASN A 2 9.44 4.04 -1.71
C ASN A 2 8.25 5.00 -1.45
N GLU A 3 7.27 4.50 -0.72
CA GLU A 3 6.08 5.25 -0.37
C GLU A 3 6.26 6.02 0.96
N GLY A 4 5.23 6.76 1.35
CA GLY A 4 5.23 7.47 2.63
C GLY A 4 5.23 6.54 3.84
N MET A 5 5.22 7.11 5.03
CA MET A 5 5.13 6.37 6.29
C MET A 5 3.71 6.35 6.80
N ASP A 6 3.13 5.16 6.91
CA ASP A 6 1.84 4.92 7.55
C ASP A 6 1.85 3.62 8.36
N ARG A 7 0.68 3.05 8.65
CA ARG A 7 0.57 1.78 9.39
C ARG A 7 1.12 0.58 8.63
N ASN A 8 1.08 0.63 7.29
CA ASN A 8 1.34 -0.48 6.39
C ASN A 8 2.59 -0.28 5.54
N HIS A 9 3.10 0.97 5.48
CA HIS A 9 4.19 1.39 4.61
C HIS A 9 5.34 1.99 5.41
N ASN A 10 6.56 1.62 5.01
CA ASN A 10 7.80 2.20 5.47
C ASN A 10 8.69 2.48 4.27
N PRO A 11 9.46 3.59 4.23
CA PRO A 11 10.32 3.93 3.10
C PRO A 11 11.32 2.84 2.73
N GLU A 12 11.79 2.07 3.71
CA GLU A 12 12.59 0.88 3.53
C GLU A 12 11.77 -0.34 4.00
N PHE A 13 11.72 -1.38 3.18
CA PHE A 13 11.03 -2.62 3.48
C PHE A 13 11.76 -3.81 2.84
N THR A 14 11.47 -5.00 3.34
CA THR A 14 12.06 -6.25 2.84
C THR A 14 11.08 -6.95 1.91
N CYS A 15 11.54 -7.25 0.71
CA CYS A 15 10.81 -8.06 -0.26
C CYS A 15 11.60 -9.32 -0.59
N MET A 16 10.91 -10.45 -0.68
CA MET A 16 11.46 -11.67 -1.25
C MET A 16 10.97 -11.81 -2.68
N GLU A 17 11.88 -11.94 -3.62
CA GLU A 17 11.55 -12.20 -5.00
C GLU A 17 12.09 -13.58 -5.43
N LEU A 18 11.32 -14.27 -6.26
CA LEU A 18 11.78 -15.51 -6.91
C LEU A 18 11.19 -15.63 -8.31
N TYR A 19 11.96 -16.27 -9.17
CA TYR A 19 11.61 -16.50 -10.57
C TYR A 19 11.82 -17.96 -10.91
N VAL A 20 10.81 -18.60 -11.53
CA VAL A 20 10.84 -20.03 -11.85
C VAL A 20 10.59 -20.22 -13.33
N GLN A 21 11.63 -20.71 -14.04
CA GLN A 21 11.54 -21.00 -15.46
C GLN A 21 10.60 -22.18 -15.75
N TYR A 22 9.93 -22.14 -16.90
CA TYR A 22 8.97 -23.14 -17.38
C TYR A 22 7.77 -23.35 -16.45
N LYS A 23 7.44 -22.27 -15.68
CA LYS A 23 6.23 -22.17 -14.87
C LYS A 23 5.43 -20.94 -15.26
N ASP A 24 4.16 -20.93 -14.88
CA ASP A 24 3.24 -19.83 -15.09
C ASP A 24 2.60 -19.37 -13.78
N TYR A 25 1.78 -18.33 -13.85
CA TYR A 25 1.12 -17.75 -12.67
C TYR A 25 0.19 -18.75 -11.94
N ASN A 26 -0.38 -19.75 -12.64
CA ASN A 26 -1.20 -20.79 -11.99
C ASN A 26 -0.37 -21.69 -11.09
N TRP A 27 0.82 -22.09 -11.57
CA TRP A 27 1.77 -22.83 -10.74
C TRP A 27 2.23 -21.99 -9.55
N MET A 28 2.46 -20.70 -9.77
CA MET A 28 2.90 -19.77 -8.74
C MET A 28 1.84 -19.58 -7.65
N MET A 29 0.53 -19.54 -7.99
CA MET A 29 -0.54 -19.54 -6.99
C MET A 29 -0.46 -20.77 -6.09
N SER A 30 -0.33 -21.97 -6.67
CA SER A 30 -0.24 -23.22 -5.90
C SER A 30 1.03 -23.31 -5.04
N PHE A 31 2.14 -22.76 -5.54
CA PHE A 31 3.39 -22.64 -4.79
C PHE A 31 3.20 -21.69 -3.58
N THR A 32 2.58 -20.54 -3.80
CA THR A 32 2.34 -19.53 -2.77
C THR A 32 1.42 -20.06 -1.67
N GLU A 33 0.34 -20.76 -2.03
CA GLU A 33 -0.54 -21.46 -1.07
C GLU A 33 0.26 -22.37 -0.15
N LYS A 34 1.08 -23.24 -0.73
CA LYS A 34 1.89 -24.22 0.04
C LYS A 34 2.94 -23.52 0.91
N LEU A 35 3.59 -22.47 0.37
CA LEU A 35 4.59 -21.68 1.10
C LEU A 35 3.98 -21.07 2.36
N LEU A 36 2.86 -20.35 2.21
CA LEU A 36 2.23 -19.63 3.32
C LEU A 36 1.63 -20.60 4.36
N GLU A 37 1.01 -21.69 3.93
CA GLU A 37 0.53 -22.75 4.84
C GLU A 37 1.70 -23.32 5.66
N THR A 38 2.83 -23.63 5.00
CA THR A 38 4.03 -24.15 5.64
C THR A 38 4.61 -23.15 6.66
N VAL A 39 4.71 -21.89 6.30
CA VAL A 39 5.20 -20.82 7.18
C VAL A 39 4.28 -20.64 8.39
N CYS A 40 2.98 -20.59 8.16
CA CYS A 40 2.00 -20.42 9.25
C CYS A 40 2.08 -21.57 10.25
N VAL A 41 2.14 -22.80 9.78
CA VAL A 41 2.31 -23.99 10.64
C VAL A 41 3.65 -23.97 11.40
N ALA A 42 4.73 -23.61 10.72
CA ALA A 42 6.05 -23.55 11.34
C ALA A 42 6.16 -22.49 12.44
N VAL A 43 5.50 -21.33 12.25
CA VAL A 43 5.55 -20.23 13.21
C VAL A 43 4.52 -20.35 14.32
N ASN A 44 3.28 -20.76 13.97
CA ASN A 44 2.13 -20.71 14.88
C ASN A 44 1.64 -22.10 15.34
N GLY A 45 2.18 -23.17 14.77
CA GLY A 45 1.70 -24.55 15.05
C GLY A 45 0.31 -24.88 14.48
N SER A 46 -0.27 -23.98 13.68
CA SER A 46 -1.61 -24.08 13.07
C SER A 46 -1.61 -23.45 11.69
N THR A 47 -2.59 -23.82 10.86
CA THR A 47 -2.88 -23.13 9.60
C THR A 47 -3.73 -21.87 9.79
N GLU A 48 -4.17 -21.59 11.00
CA GLU A 48 -5.02 -20.45 11.34
C GLU A 48 -4.30 -19.46 12.25
N ARG A 49 -4.56 -18.18 12.04
CA ARG A 49 -4.04 -17.10 12.86
C ARG A 49 -5.13 -16.05 13.11
N GLU A 50 -5.23 -15.57 14.34
CA GLU A 50 -6.05 -14.40 14.67
C GLU A 50 -5.26 -13.13 14.33
N ILE A 51 -5.87 -12.25 13.51
CA ILE A 51 -5.30 -10.99 13.04
C ILE A 51 -6.41 -9.94 13.10
N ASP A 52 -6.22 -8.84 13.85
CA ASP A 52 -7.23 -7.78 14.01
C ASP A 52 -8.63 -8.30 14.40
N GLY A 53 -8.70 -9.34 15.24
CA GLY A 53 -9.96 -9.97 15.64
C GLY A 53 -10.57 -10.90 14.60
N ASN A 54 -9.96 -11.07 13.44
CA ASN A 54 -10.38 -12.00 12.40
C ASN A 54 -9.57 -13.29 12.48
N ILE A 55 -10.23 -14.44 12.34
CA ILE A 55 -9.54 -15.71 12.13
C ILE A 55 -9.24 -15.86 10.65
N VAL A 56 -7.97 -15.82 10.30
CA VAL A 56 -7.45 -15.98 8.93
C VAL A 56 -6.90 -17.38 8.78
N SER A 57 -7.40 -18.13 7.79
CA SER A 57 -6.93 -19.47 7.47
C SER A 57 -5.99 -19.48 6.28
N PHE A 58 -4.75 -19.92 6.50
CA PHE A 58 -3.74 -20.11 5.46
C PHE A 58 -3.78 -21.51 4.83
N LYS A 59 -4.85 -22.29 5.12
CA LYS A 59 -5.04 -23.61 4.52
C LYS A 59 -5.48 -23.50 3.06
N ALA A 60 -4.74 -24.16 2.18
CA ALA A 60 -5.11 -24.24 0.76
C ALA A 60 -6.40 -25.06 0.52
N PRO A 61 -7.14 -24.80 -0.59
CA PRO A 61 -6.89 -23.79 -1.62
C PRO A 61 -7.46 -22.41 -1.26
N TYR A 62 -6.83 -21.34 -1.75
CA TYR A 62 -7.36 -19.98 -1.62
C TYR A 62 -8.36 -19.67 -2.75
N ARG A 63 -9.24 -18.70 -2.50
CA ARG A 63 -10.15 -18.18 -3.51
C ARG A 63 -9.34 -17.53 -4.64
N ARG A 64 -9.77 -17.73 -5.90
CA ARG A 64 -9.26 -17.08 -7.11
C ARG A 64 -10.39 -16.26 -7.71
N LEU A 65 -10.19 -14.97 -7.88
CA LEU A 65 -11.23 -14.04 -8.32
C LEU A 65 -10.64 -13.01 -9.28
N PRO A 66 -11.11 -12.97 -10.55
CA PRO A 66 -10.71 -11.93 -11.49
C PRO A 66 -11.04 -10.53 -10.95
N ILE A 67 -10.13 -9.56 -11.18
CA ILE A 67 -10.30 -8.20 -10.62
C ILE A 67 -11.61 -7.54 -11.06
N LEU A 68 -12.01 -7.70 -12.32
CA LEU A 68 -13.26 -7.12 -12.83
C LEU A 68 -14.50 -7.80 -12.20
N ASP A 69 -14.41 -9.10 -11.91
CA ASP A 69 -15.49 -9.81 -11.20
C ASP A 69 -15.55 -9.36 -9.73
N ALA A 70 -14.40 -9.11 -9.09
CA ALA A 70 -14.34 -8.56 -7.73
C ALA A 70 -15.03 -7.18 -7.66
N ILE A 71 -14.73 -6.29 -8.59
CA ILE A 71 -15.37 -4.98 -8.69
C ILE A 71 -16.88 -5.14 -8.90
N LYS A 72 -17.29 -6.01 -9.83
CA LYS A 72 -18.69 -6.29 -10.09
C LYS A 72 -19.44 -6.83 -8.88
N GLU A 73 -18.83 -7.75 -8.12
CA GLU A 73 -19.43 -8.29 -6.89
C GLU A 73 -19.67 -7.20 -5.83
N LYS A 74 -18.79 -6.20 -5.74
CA LYS A 74 -18.84 -5.17 -4.70
C LYS A 74 -19.63 -3.93 -5.10
N THR A 75 -19.50 -3.48 -6.34
CA THR A 75 -20.10 -2.22 -6.81
C THR A 75 -21.39 -2.44 -7.62
N GLY A 76 -21.59 -3.65 -8.15
CA GLY A 76 -22.67 -3.96 -9.10
C GLY A 76 -22.36 -3.57 -10.54
N TYR A 77 -21.24 -2.91 -10.83
CA TYR A 77 -20.84 -2.48 -12.16
C TYR A 77 -19.91 -3.49 -12.83
N ASP A 78 -20.26 -3.91 -14.03
CA ASP A 78 -19.43 -4.77 -14.88
C ASP A 78 -18.58 -3.90 -15.80
N LEU A 79 -17.29 -3.80 -15.48
CA LEU A 79 -16.36 -2.96 -16.25
C LEU A 79 -15.79 -3.68 -17.48
N ASN A 80 -16.15 -4.95 -17.71
CA ASN A 80 -15.61 -5.72 -18.82
C ASN A 80 -15.98 -5.10 -20.17
N GLY A 81 -14.97 -4.80 -21.00
CA GLY A 81 -15.16 -4.19 -22.30
C GLY A 81 -15.48 -2.69 -22.31
N MET A 82 -15.60 -2.05 -21.14
CA MET A 82 -15.82 -0.60 -21.05
C MET A 82 -14.59 0.19 -21.53
N SER A 83 -14.87 1.31 -22.20
CA SER A 83 -13.88 2.34 -22.51
C SER A 83 -13.50 3.14 -21.25
N GLU A 84 -12.44 3.94 -21.36
CA GLU A 84 -12.02 4.85 -20.27
C GLU A 84 -13.14 5.81 -19.88
N ASP A 85 -13.81 6.42 -20.84
CA ASP A 85 -14.90 7.37 -20.59
C ASP A 85 -16.09 6.72 -19.86
N GLU A 86 -16.46 5.48 -20.23
CA GLU A 86 -17.51 4.73 -19.56
C GLU A 86 -17.15 4.40 -18.11
N ILE A 87 -15.87 4.06 -17.84
CA ILE A 87 -15.40 3.82 -16.47
C ILE A 87 -15.39 5.12 -15.67
N ARG A 88 -15.02 6.26 -16.25
CA ARG A 88 -15.14 7.58 -15.60
C ARG A 88 -16.56 7.90 -15.18
N GLU A 89 -17.55 7.56 -16.01
CA GLU A 89 -18.96 7.72 -15.64
C GLU A 89 -19.37 6.77 -14.48
N VAL A 90 -18.78 5.57 -14.40
CA VAL A 90 -18.99 4.68 -13.25
C VAL A 90 -18.38 5.29 -11.98
N CYS A 91 -17.15 5.82 -12.04
CA CYS A 91 -16.52 6.51 -10.90
C CYS A 91 -17.39 7.68 -10.39
N LYS A 92 -17.94 8.48 -11.28
CA LYS A 92 -18.87 9.57 -10.90
C LYS A 92 -20.12 9.05 -10.20
N LYS A 93 -20.71 7.94 -10.68
CA LYS A 93 -21.87 7.31 -10.03
C LYS A 93 -21.54 6.71 -8.67
N LEU A 94 -20.31 6.31 -8.47
CA LEU A 94 -19.76 5.82 -7.18
C LEU A 94 -19.30 6.96 -6.26
N GLU A 95 -19.47 8.23 -6.69
CA GLU A 95 -19.09 9.43 -5.95
C GLU A 95 -17.59 9.51 -5.62
N MET A 96 -16.75 8.92 -6.49
CA MET A 96 -15.29 8.92 -6.34
C MET A 96 -14.69 10.26 -6.81
N ASP A 97 -13.69 10.73 -6.08
CA ASP A 97 -12.83 11.84 -6.52
C ASP A 97 -11.72 11.31 -7.44
N ILE A 98 -11.83 11.60 -8.74
CA ILE A 98 -10.90 11.12 -9.76
C ILE A 98 -10.25 12.29 -10.50
N ASP A 99 -8.95 12.15 -10.79
CA ASP A 99 -8.19 13.10 -11.59
C ASP A 99 -8.42 12.88 -13.10
N GLU A 100 -8.42 13.96 -13.87
CA GLU A 100 -8.58 13.91 -15.34
C GLU A 100 -7.39 13.23 -16.02
N THR A 101 -6.23 13.17 -15.39
CA THR A 101 -5.01 12.54 -15.92
C THR A 101 -5.02 11.02 -15.78
N MET A 102 -5.89 10.45 -14.94
CA MET A 102 -5.98 9.00 -14.71
C MET A 102 -6.41 8.27 -15.98
N GLY A 103 -5.58 7.35 -16.46
CA GLY A 103 -5.94 6.43 -17.54
C GLY A 103 -6.83 5.29 -17.07
N LYS A 104 -7.33 4.48 -18.02
CA LYS A 104 -8.25 3.36 -17.77
C LYS A 104 -7.75 2.41 -16.65
N GLY A 105 -6.47 2.03 -16.69
CA GLY A 105 -5.88 1.13 -15.68
C GLY A 105 -5.95 1.74 -14.27
N LYS A 106 -5.58 3.01 -14.12
CA LYS A 106 -5.61 3.71 -12.82
C LYS A 106 -7.03 3.86 -12.28
N LEU A 107 -8.02 4.14 -13.14
CA LEU A 107 -9.42 4.20 -12.71
C LEU A 107 -9.93 2.86 -12.17
N ILE A 108 -9.57 1.74 -12.80
CA ILE A 108 -9.91 0.39 -12.30
C ILE A 108 -9.24 0.13 -10.96
N ASP A 109 -7.98 0.52 -10.83
CA ASP A 109 -7.19 0.39 -9.58
C ASP A 109 -7.83 1.16 -8.42
N GLU A 110 -8.20 2.41 -8.64
CA GLU A 110 -8.89 3.25 -7.64
C GLU A 110 -10.23 2.64 -7.20
N ILE A 111 -11.05 2.16 -8.15
CA ILE A 111 -12.32 1.49 -7.82
C ILE A 111 -12.05 0.23 -6.98
N PHE A 112 -11.04 -0.56 -7.36
CA PHE A 112 -10.69 -1.77 -6.62
C PHE A 112 -10.17 -1.44 -5.21
N GLY A 113 -9.28 -0.48 -5.07
CA GLY A 113 -8.73 -0.02 -3.79
C GLY A 113 -9.82 0.44 -2.83
N GLU A 114 -10.74 1.28 -3.31
CA GLU A 114 -11.78 1.88 -2.45
C GLU A 114 -12.87 0.88 -2.05
N PHE A 115 -13.35 0.05 -2.98
CA PHE A 115 -14.53 -0.80 -2.74
C PHE A 115 -14.24 -2.27 -2.45
N CYS A 116 -13.06 -2.78 -2.86
CA CYS A 116 -12.78 -4.21 -2.83
C CYS A 116 -11.67 -4.60 -1.86
N GLU A 117 -10.51 -3.95 -1.90
CA GLU A 117 -9.28 -4.38 -1.24
C GLU A 117 -9.48 -4.70 0.24
N GLY A 118 -10.01 -3.75 1.01
CA GLY A 118 -10.26 -3.88 2.45
C GLY A 118 -11.25 -4.99 2.85
N THR A 119 -11.97 -5.56 1.88
CA THR A 119 -13.00 -6.59 2.14
C THR A 119 -12.47 -8.03 2.13
N PHE A 120 -11.25 -8.25 1.64
CA PHE A 120 -10.64 -9.59 1.53
C PHE A 120 -9.94 -9.98 2.83
N ILE A 121 -10.69 -10.52 3.79
CA ILE A 121 -10.14 -11.01 5.06
C ILE A 121 -9.38 -12.32 4.84
N GLN A 122 -10.00 -13.31 4.19
CA GLN A 122 -9.36 -14.58 3.87
C GLN A 122 -8.43 -14.45 2.68
N PRO A 123 -7.31 -15.21 2.64
CA PRO A 123 -6.40 -15.21 1.51
C PRO A 123 -7.14 -15.41 0.19
N THR A 124 -7.04 -14.43 -0.69
CA THR A 124 -7.73 -14.42 -1.98
C THR A 124 -6.78 -13.93 -3.06
N PHE A 125 -6.58 -14.72 -4.10
CA PHE A 125 -5.89 -14.29 -5.30
C PHE A 125 -6.83 -13.46 -6.16
N ILE A 126 -6.48 -12.20 -6.36
CA ILE A 126 -7.10 -11.34 -7.35
C ILE A 126 -6.33 -11.55 -8.64
N THR A 127 -7.02 -11.98 -9.70
CA THR A 127 -6.38 -12.43 -10.94
C THR A 127 -6.80 -11.64 -12.16
N ASP A 128 -6.13 -11.89 -13.28
CA ASP A 128 -6.57 -11.47 -14.62
C ASP A 128 -6.69 -9.94 -14.74
N TYR A 129 -5.64 -9.24 -14.33
CA TYR A 129 -5.55 -7.78 -14.42
C TYR A 129 -5.56 -7.31 -15.87
N PRO A 130 -6.20 -6.15 -16.18
CA PRO A 130 -6.09 -5.52 -17.48
C PRO A 130 -4.64 -5.23 -17.89
N VAL A 131 -4.40 -5.28 -19.19
CA VAL A 131 -3.08 -5.04 -19.79
C VAL A 131 -2.53 -3.66 -19.40
N GLU A 132 -3.39 -2.67 -19.32
CA GLU A 132 -3.04 -1.29 -18.96
C GLU A 132 -2.45 -1.16 -17.56
N MET A 133 -2.78 -2.09 -16.65
CA MET A 133 -2.28 -2.13 -15.26
C MET A 133 -1.01 -2.97 -15.12
N SER A 134 -0.52 -3.62 -16.17
CA SER A 134 0.46 -4.70 -16.04
C SER A 134 1.52 -4.66 -17.15
N PRO A 135 2.40 -3.64 -17.18
CA PRO A 135 3.33 -3.40 -18.29
C PRO A 135 4.41 -4.48 -18.47
N LEU A 136 4.70 -5.27 -17.43
CA LEU A 136 5.74 -6.32 -17.45
C LEU A 136 5.17 -7.74 -17.52
N THR A 137 3.85 -7.86 -17.65
CA THR A 137 3.16 -9.13 -17.55
C THR A 137 2.74 -9.68 -18.92
N LYS A 138 2.90 -10.97 -19.10
CA LYS A 138 2.46 -11.68 -20.31
C LYS A 138 0.94 -11.58 -20.49
N MET A 139 0.50 -11.38 -21.75
CA MET A 139 -0.93 -11.41 -22.08
C MET A 139 -1.54 -12.75 -21.69
N HIS A 140 -2.78 -12.69 -21.22
CA HIS A 140 -3.53 -13.89 -20.88
C HIS A 140 -3.77 -14.77 -22.12
N ARG A 141 -3.43 -16.06 -22.04
CA ARG A 141 -3.44 -17.01 -23.17
C ARG A 141 -4.82 -17.23 -23.80
N SER A 142 -5.91 -16.90 -23.11
CA SER A 142 -7.29 -17.16 -23.59
C SER A 142 -8.28 -16.01 -23.34
N LYS A 143 -7.85 -14.90 -22.70
CA LYS A 143 -8.70 -13.75 -22.41
C LYS A 143 -8.06 -12.49 -22.97
N PRO A 144 -8.43 -12.04 -24.18
CA PRO A 144 -7.88 -10.82 -24.78
C PRO A 144 -8.05 -9.60 -23.88
N GLY A 145 -7.04 -8.74 -23.82
CA GLY A 145 -7.04 -7.51 -23.00
C GLY A 145 -6.70 -7.72 -21.52
N LEU A 146 -6.54 -8.97 -21.09
CA LEU A 146 -6.13 -9.30 -19.72
C LEU A 146 -4.72 -9.90 -19.71
N THR A 147 -4.14 -10.00 -18.52
CA THR A 147 -2.79 -10.53 -18.28
C THR A 147 -2.81 -11.71 -17.32
N GLU A 148 -1.77 -12.54 -17.36
CA GLU A 148 -1.54 -13.63 -16.43
C GLU A 148 -0.86 -13.11 -15.15
N ARG A 149 -1.61 -12.32 -14.34
CA ARG A 149 -1.15 -11.71 -13.09
C ARG A 149 -2.09 -12.07 -11.96
N PHE A 150 -1.54 -12.15 -10.77
CA PHE A 150 -2.33 -12.10 -9.56
C PHE A 150 -1.67 -11.23 -8.48
N GLU A 151 -2.51 -10.68 -7.62
CA GLU A 151 -2.13 -10.19 -6.30
C GLU A 151 -2.80 -11.04 -5.24
N LEU A 152 -2.08 -11.32 -4.15
CA LEU A 152 -2.64 -12.04 -3.01
C LEU A 152 -3.06 -11.06 -1.93
N MET A 153 -4.36 -10.95 -1.72
CA MET A 153 -4.97 -10.17 -0.64
C MET A 153 -5.15 -11.04 0.60
N VAL A 154 -4.71 -10.52 1.75
CA VAL A 154 -4.89 -11.16 3.07
C VAL A 154 -5.19 -10.07 4.10
N ASN A 155 -6.27 -10.22 4.84
CA ASN A 155 -6.72 -9.26 5.86
C ASN A 155 -6.78 -7.82 5.35
N GLY A 156 -7.34 -7.64 4.15
CA GLY A 156 -7.54 -6.35 3.51
C GLY A 156 -6.26 -5.68 2.98
N LYS A 157 -5.18 -6.44 2.73
CA LYS A 157 -3.90 -5.91 2.25
C LYS A 157 -3.26 -6.84 1.23
N GLU A 158 -2.57 -6.25 0.25
CA GLU A 158 -1.69 -6.99 -0.66
C GLU A 158 -0.50 -7.55 0.12
N LEU A 159 -0.29 -8.87 0.00
CA LEU A 159 0.86 -9.58 0.53
C LEU A 159 1.88 -9.93 -0.53
N ALA A 160 1.43 -10.28 -1.73
CA ALA A 160 2.28 -10.72 -2.82
C ALA A 160 1.70 -10.32 -4.17
N ASN A 161 2.60 -10.09 -5.14
CA ASN A 161 2.28 -9.80 -6.54
C ASN A 161 3.10 -10.73 -7.43
N ALA A 162 2.45 -11.38 -8.38
CA ALA A 162 3.09 -12.37 -9.24
C ALA A 162 2.45 -12.43 -10.62
N TYR A 163 3.24 -12.85 -11.60
CA TYR A 163 2.74 -13.01 -12.96
C TYR A 163 3.59 -13.98 -13.80
N SER A 164 3.04 -14.39 -14.94
CA SER A 164 3.84 -14.93 -16.02
C SER A 164 4.60 -13.77 -16.66
N GLU A 165 5.92 -13.85 -16.69
CA GLU A 165 6.79 -12.79 -17.18
C GLU A 165 6.58 -12.52 -18.67
N LEU A 166 6.51 -11.26 -19.05
CA LEU A 166 6.53 -10.86 -20.45
C LEU A 166 7.95 -11.07 -21.00
N ASN A 167 8.10 -12.05 -21.86
CA ASN A 167 9.39 -12.46 -22.44
C ASN A 167 9.51 -12.19 -23.94
N ASP A 168 8.56 -11.49 -24.54
CA ASP A 168 8.60 -11.02 -25.92
C ASP A 168 9.14 -9.57 -25.94
N PRO A 169 10.35 -9.34 -26.52
CA PRO A 169 10.93 -8.00 -26.55
C PRO A 169 10.14 -7.00 -27.39
N ILE A 170 9.36 -7.45 -28.39
CA ILE A 170 8.56 -6.59 -29.26
C ILE A 170 7.34 -6.08 -28.47
N ASP A 171 6.58 -7.00 -27.86
CA ASP A 171 5.45 -6.64 -26.99
C ASP A 171 5.92 -5.75 -25.82
N GLN A 172 7.06 -6.07 -25.20
CA GLN A 172 7.61 -5.28 -24.10
C GLN A 172 7.95 -3.85 -24.53
N GLU A 173 8.52 -3.66 -25.70
CA GLU A 173 8.81 -2.33 -26.25
C GLU A 173 7.52 -1.52 -26.47
N GLU A 174 6.47 -2.15 -26.97
CA GLU A 174 5.15 -1.51 -27.16
C GLU A 174 4.54 -1.09 -25.80
N ARG A 175 4.66 -1.94 -24.75
CA ARG A 175 4.19 -1.61 -23.41
C ARG A 175 4.93 -0.40 -22.84
N PHE A 176 6.25 -0.33 -22.98
CA PHE A 176 7.03 0.83 -22.54
C PHE A 176 6.65 2.11 -23.29
N LYS A 177 6.39 2.03 -24.61
CA LYS A 177 5.91 3.18 -25.37
C LYS A 177 4.56 3.69 -24.86
N GLU A 178 3.66 2.79 -24.47
CA GLU A 178 2.37 3.18 -23.90
C GLU A 178 2.54 3.80 -22.51
N GLN A 179 3.42 3.27 -21.67
CA GLN A 179 3.77 3.89 -20.38
C GLN A 179 4.31 5.31 -20.56
N MET A 180 5.17 5.54 -21.53
CA MET A 180 5.66 6.90 -21.84
C MET A 180 4.53 7.87 -22.24
N ARG A 181 3.53 7.41 -23.00
CA ARG A 181 2.37 8.23 -23.34
C ARG A 181 1.55 8.61 -22.12
N LEU A 182 1.48 7.73 -21.10
CA LEU A 182 0.84 8.03 -19.83
C LEU A 182 1.67 9.05 -19.03
N ALA A 183 3.00 8.91 -19.00
CA ALA A 183 3.90 9.88 -18.39
C ALA A 183 3.73 11.28 -19.01
N ASP A 184 3.62 11.38 -20.34
CA ASP A 184 3.40 12.65 -21.05
C ASP A 184 2.05 13.30 -20.68
N LYS A 185 1.08 12.52 -20.21
CA LYS A 185 -0.22 13.00 -19.71
C LYS A 185 -0.19 13.38 -18.22
N GLY A 186 0.94 13.16 -17.53
CA GLY A 186 1.12 13.51 -16.12
C GLY A 186 1.04 12.35 -15.14
N ASP A 187 1.13 11.11 -15.62
CA ASP A 187 1.24 9.94 -14.76
C ASP A 187 2.68 9.80 -14.24
N ASP A 188 2.91 10.22 -12.99
CA ASP A 188 4.23 10.19 -12.32
C ASP A 188 4.71 8.75 -12.02
N GLU A 189 3.84 7.75 -12.15
CA GLU A 189 4.17 6.35 -11.91
C GLU A 189 4.57 5.59 -13.17
N ALA A 190 4.39 6.20 -14.33
CA ALA A 190 4.68 5.58 -15.61
C ALA A 190 6.17 5.25 -15.78
N MET A 191 6.45 4.10 -16.40
CA MET A 191 7.81 3.60 -16.60
C MET A 191 8.47 4.25 -17.81
N ILE A 192 9.78 4.48 -17.72
CA ILE A 192 10.63 4.91 -18.84
C ILE A 192 11.08 3.68 -19.66
N ILE A 193 11.46 3.89 -20.93
CA ILE A 193 12.02 2.82 -21.77
C ILE A 193 13.41 2.44 -21.26
N ASP A 194 13.57 1.20 -20.80
CA ASP A 194 14.85 0.61 -20.47
C ASP A 194 15.37 -0.20 -21.67
N GLN A 195 16.33 0.38 -22.40
CA GLN A 195 16.92 -0.23 -23.57
C GLN A 195 17.79 -1.44 -23.25
N ASP A 196 18.42 -1.48 -22.07
CA ASP A 196 19.25 -2.60 -21.66
C ASP A 196 18.37 -3.79 -21.26
N PHE A 197 17.22 -3.52 -20.65
CA PHE A 197 16.21 -4.53 -20.36
C PHE A 197 15.66 -5.15 -21.66
N LEU A 198 15.25 -4.32 -22.63
CA LEU A 198 14.80 -4.82 -23.95
C LEU A 198 15.87 -5.65 -24.64
N ARG A 199 17.12 -5.21 -24.62
CA ARG A 199 18.25 -5.95 -25.17
C ARG A 199 18.44 -7.29 -24.47
N SER A 200 18.28 -7.35 -23.15
CA SER A 200 18.39 -8.59 -22.38
C SER A 200 17.35 -9.62 -22.82
N LEU A 201 16.12 -9.20 -23.07
CA LEU A 201 15.06 -10.09 -23.59
C LEU A 201 15.38 -10.64 -24.98
N GLN A 202 16.07 -9.88 -25.84
CA GLN A 202 16.49 -10.32 -27.17
C GLN A 202 17.50 -11.48 -27.14
N TYR A 203 18.27 -11.63 -26.05
CA TYR A 203 19.16 -12.78 -25.88
C TYR A 203 18.41 -14.09 -25.58
N GLY A 204 17.14 -13.99 -25.24
CA GLY A 204 16.24 -15.09 -24.98
C GLY A 204 15.96 -15.31 -23.50
N MET A 205 14.72 -15.08 -23.10
CA MET A 205 14.21 -15.40 -21.78
C MET A 205 13.24 -16.58 -21.90
N PRO A 206 13.45 -17.71 -21.18
CA PRO A 206 12.48 -18.80 -21.19
C PRO A 206 11.15 -18.34 -20.58
N PRO A 207 10.02 -19.01 -20.89
CA PRO A 207 8.79 -18.78 -20.13
C PRO A 207 9.05 -18.91 -18.64
N THR A 208 8.71 -17.87 -17.88
CA THR A 208 9.05 -17.76 -16.45
C THR A 208 7.88 -17.18 -15.71
N SER A 209 7.68 -17.57 -14.47
CA SER A 209 6.80 -16.88 -13.54
C SER A 209 7.61 -16.31 -12.38
N GLY A 210 7.36 -15.03 -12.07
CA GLY A 210 7.96 -14.32 -10.96
C GLY A 210 6.94 -13.97 -9.88
N ILE A 211 7.41 -13.82 -8.65
CA ILE A 211 6.62 -13.34 -7.51
C ILE A 211 7.47 -12.46 -6.61
N GLY A 212 6.89 -11.37 -6.13
CA GLY A 212 7.37 -10.58 -5.00
C GLY A 212 6.48 -10.78 -3.79
N ILE A 213 7.07 -11.04 -2.62
CA ILE A 213 6.36 -11.21 -1.35
C ILE A 213 6.90 -10.20 -0.35
N GLY A 214 6.02 -9.35 0.22
CA GLY A 214 6.37 -8.42 1.28
C GLY A 214 6.66 -9.14 2.60
N ILE A 215 7.93 -9.27 2.95
CA ILE A 215 8.34 -10.02 4.15
C ILE A 215 7.86 -9.32 5.43
N ASP A 216 7.94 -8.01 5.51
CA ASP A 216 7.46 -7.28 6.69
C ASP A 216 5.94 -7.49 6.88
N ARG A 217 5.15 -7.43 5.79
CA ARG A 217 3.72 -7.73 5.83
C ARG A 217 3.45 -9.19 6.23
N LEU A 218 4.24 -10.15 5.72
CA LEU A 218 4.14 -11.55 6.12
C LEU A 218 4.42 -11.72 7.62
N VAL A 219 5.45 -11.05 8.15
CA VAL A 219 5.77 -11.08 9.57
C VAL A 219 4.64 -10.45 10.40
N MET A 220 4.04 -9.33 9.96
CA MET A 220 2.86 -8.75 10.62
C MET A 220 1.73 -9.78 10.73
N LEU A 221 1.39 -10.46 9.63
CA LEU A 221 0.35 -11.48 9.60
C LEU A 221 0.68 -12.67 10.56
N MET A 222 1.91 -13.18 10.50
CA MET A 222 2.31 -14.33 11.32
C MET A 222 2.42 -14.01 12.81
N THR A 223 2.69 -12.76 13.18
CA THR A 223 2.81 -12.32 14.58
C THR A 223 1.56 -11.63 15.11
N GLY A 224 0.55 -11.39 14.25
CA GLY A 224 -0.69 -10.68 14.62
C GLY A 224 -0.46 -9.19 14.91
N LYS A 225 0.55 -8.58 14.27
CA LYS A 225 0.84 -7.15 14.40
C LYS A 225 0.13 -6.34 13.34
N THR A 226 -0.29 -5.12 13.70
CA THR A 226 -1.12 -4.27 12.85
C THR A 226 -0.37 -3.06 12.28
N TYR A 227 0.83 -2.81 12.81
CA TYR A 227 1.70 -1.71 12.38
C TYR A 227 3.03 -2.26 11.89
N ILE A 228 3.46 -1.83 10.71
CA ILE A 228 4.74 -2.27 10.12
C ILE A 228 5.93 -1.93 11.02
N GLN A 229 5.87 -0.81 11.77
CA GLN A 229 6.92 -0.40 12.71
C GLN A 229 7.15 -1.41 13.84
N GLU A 230 6.16 -2.26 14.18
CA GLU A 230 6.29 -3.27 15.24
C GLU A 230 7.13 -4.48 14.82
N VAL A 231 7.35 -4.64 13.51
CA VAL A 231 8.11 -5.77 12.95
C VAL A 231 9.45 -5.37 12.33
N LEU A 232 9.75 -4.07 12.31
CA LEU A 232 11.03 -3.53 11.84
C LEU A 232 11.96 -3.27 13.03
N PHE A 233 13.24 -3.64 12.89
CA PHE A 233 14.25 -3.35 13.94
C PHE A 233 14.54 -1.85 14.06
N PHE A 234 14.56 -1.14 12.94
CA PHE A 234 14.87 0.29 12.85
C PHE A 234 13.84 1.02 11.98
N PRO A 235 12.57 1.13 12.44
CA PRO A 235 11.56 1.81 11.66
C PRO A 235 11.90 3.30 11.53
N GLN A 236 11.64 3.86 10.38
CA GLN A 236 11.75 5.31 10.19
C GLN A 236 10.68 6.02 11.03
N MET A 237 11.12 6.97 11.82
CA MET A 237 10.24 7.80 12.64
C MET A 237 10.03 9.16 11.98
N ARG A 238 8.82 9.69 12.06
CA ARG A 238 8.60 11.08 11.62
C ARG A 238 9.48 12.00 12.46
N PRO A 239 10.15 12.99 11.85
CA PRO A 239 10.87 13.99 12.61
C PRO A 239 9.96 14.61 13.67
N GLU A 240 10.44 14.70 14.91
CA GLU A 240 9.73 15.45 15.92
C GLU A 240 9.49 16.88 15.41
N LYS A 241 8.24 17.30 15.37
CA LYS A 241 7.93 18.71 15.11
C LYS A 241 8.60 19.51 16.23
N LYS A 242 9.64 20.24 15.89
CA LYS A 242 10.19 21.23 16.81
C LYS A 242 9.08 22.25 17.06
N ILE A 243 8.43 22.11 18.21
CA ILE A 243 7.44 23.12 18.65
C ILE A 243 8.25 24.39 18.90
N PRO A 244 7.98 25.49 18.19
CA PRO A 244 8.67 26.74 18.45
C PRO A 244 8.48 27.09 19.94
N LYS A 245 9.57 27.45 20.59
CA LYS A 245 9.54 27.87 22.01
C LYS A 245 10.05 29.28 22.09
N SER A 246 9.35 30.11 22.87
CA SER A 246 9.85 31.42 23.21
C SER A 246 11.10 31.31 24.09
N THR A 247 12.03 32.22 23.88
CA THR A 247 13.26 32.29 24.65
C THR A 247 12.96 32.71 26.10
N VAL A 248 13.91 32.41 27.03
CA VAL A 248 13.81 32.84 28.41
C VAL A 248 13.67 34.38 28.53
N ALA A 249 14.36 35.12 27.64
CA ALA A 249 14.28 36.57 27.59
C ALA A 249 12.87 37.08 27.21
N GLU A 250 12.22 36.41 26.25
CA GLU A 250 10.83 36.75 25.86
C GLU A 250 9.83 36.45 26.99
N TRP A 251 9.99 35.34 27.69
CA TRP A 251 9.21 35.06 28.91
C TRP A 251 9.48 36.04 30.03
N GLY A 252 10.74 36.42 30.25
CA GLY A 252 11.16 37.41 31.23
C GLY A 252 10.57 38.79 30.96
N ALA A 253 10.41 39.18 29.69
CA ALA A 253 9.75 40.42 29.29
C ALA A 253 8.26 40.51 29.71
N LEU A 254 7.61 39.34 29.91
CA LEU A 254 6.26 39.23 30.48
C LEU A 254 6.24 39.08 32.02
N GLY A 255 7.40 39.16 32.67
CA GLY A 255 7.52 38.99 34.12
C GLY A 255 7.51 37.52 34.58
N VAL A 256 7.74 36.56 33.69
CA VAL A 256 7.84 35.16 34.04
C VAL A 256 9.28 34.84 34.46
N PRO A 257 9.55 34.42 35.70
CA PRO A 257 10.90 34.00 36.13
C PRO A 257 11.42 32.82 35.34
N GLU A 258 12.74 32.76 35.15
CA GLU A 258 13.40 31.72 34.36
C GLU A 258 13.07 30.29 34.80
N GLU A 259 12.99 30.05 36.09
CA GLU A 259 12.64 28.78 36.71
C GLU A 259 11.23 28.28 36.34
N TRP A 260 10.33 29.17 35.91
CA TRP A 260 8.96 28.82 35.54
C TRP A 260 8.80 28.48 34.05
N VAL A 261 9.74 28.89 33.20
CA VAL A 261 9.67 28.62 31.75
C VAL A 261 9.50 27.10 31.41
N PRO A 262 10.25 26.17 32.05
CA PRO A 262 10.04 24.73 31.85
C PRO A 262 8.64 24.27 32.29
N VAL A 263 8.06 24.89 33.32
CA VAL A 263 6.73 24.55 33.84
C VAL A 263 5.65 24.97 32.84
N PHE A 264 5.75 26.16 32.26
CA PHE A 264 4.87 26.64 31.20
C PHE A 264 4.97 25.72 29.97
N ASN A 265 6.17 25.39 29.51
CA ASN A 265 6.38 24.49 28.39
C ASN A 265 5.78 23.10 28.63
N LYS A 266 5.89 22.56 29.84
CA LYS A 266 5.29 21.28 30.25
C LYS A 266 3.76 21.32 30.26
N ALA A 267 3.19 22.49 30.62
CA ALA A 267 1.74 22.72 30.56
C ALA A 267 1.20 22.99 29.14
N GLY A 268 2.06 22.98 28.12
CA GLY A 268 1.68 23.16 26.70
C GLY A 268 1.82 24.63 26.21
N TYR A 269 2.22 25.56 27.06
CA TYR A 269 2.46 26.96 26.70
C TYR A 269 3.92 27.14 26.26
N ASN A 270 4.19 27.02 24.96
CA ASN A 270 5.55 27.05 24.40
C ASN A 270 5.95 28.45 23.92
N LEU A 271 5.00 29.28 23.53
CA LEU A 271 5.21 30.65 23.08
C LEU A 271 4.57 31.61 24.05
N VAL A 272 5.18 32.79 24.20
CA VAL A 272 4.59 33.88 25.01
C VAL A 272 3.21 34.31 24.50
N THR A 273 2.94 34.08 23.20
CA THR A 273 1.64 34.33 22.58
C THR A 273 0.57 33.34 23.02
N ASP A 274 0.94 32.14 23.47
CA ASP A 274 0.01 31.08 23.85
C ASP A 274 -0.83 31.48 25.09
N ILE A 275 -0.31 32.39 25.93
CA ILE A 275 -0.98 32.84 27.14
C ILE A 275 -1.77 34.15 26.99
N LYS A 276 -1.67 34.82 25.83
CA LYS A 276 -2.22 36.16 25.62
C LYS A 276 -3.72 36.25 25.88
N ASP A 277 -4.47 35.23 25.54
CA ASP A 277 -5.93 35.19 25.68
C ASP A 277 -6.41 34.19 26.75
N VAL A 278 -5.47 33.64 27.53
CA VAL A 278 -5.80 32.65 28.57
C VAL A 278 -6.20 33.38 29.87
N LYS A 279 -7.38 33.04 30.38
CA LYS A 279 -7.81 33.57 31.66
C LYS A 279 -6.85 33.15 32.79
N ALA A 280 -6.48 34.07 33.69
CA ALA A 280 -5.53 33.82 34.76
C ALA A 280 -5.84 32.58 35.61
N GLN A 281 -7.11 32.30 35.87
CA GLN A 281 -7.56 31.10 36.59
C GLN A 281 -7.23 29.81 35.86
N LYS A 282 -7.40 29.77 34.51
CA LYS A 282 -7.07 28.62 33.69
C LYS A 282 -5.56 28.41 33.64
N LEU A 283 -4.79 29.47 33.41
CA LEU A 283 -3.34 29.44 33.39
C LEU A 283 -2.77 28.89 34.72
N GLN A 284 -3.32 29.33 35.84
CA GLN A 284 -2.93 28.86 37.18
C GLN A 284 -3.24 27.37 37.37
N MET A 285 -4.39 26.88 36.89
CA MET A 285 -4.74 25.46 36.93
C MET A 285 -3.81 24.59 36.04
N ASP A 286 -3.56 25.07 34.84
CA ASP A 286 -2.76 24.33 33.86
C ASP A 286 -1.27 24.26 34.28
N VAL A 287 -0.71 25.35 34.79
CA VAL A 287 0.71 25.47 35.13
C VAL A 287 1.02 24.93 36.53
N CYS A 288 0.19 25.22 37.52
CA CYS A 288 0.46 24.86 38.91
C CYS A 288 -0.21 23.56 39.35
N GLY A 289 -1.16 23.03 38.57
CA GLY A 289 -1.87 21.79 38.92
C GLY A 289 -2.63 21.86 40.25
N VAL A 290 -2.91 23.07 40.74
CA VAL A 290 -3.45 23.29 42.09
C VAL A 290 -4.81 23.97 41.98
N ASN A 291 -5.82 23.21 42.29
CA ASN A 291 -7.14 23.75 42.67
C ASN A 291 -7.03 24.41 44.04
N LYS A 292 -6.41 25.60 44.15
CA LYS A 292 -6.47 26.38 45.36
C LYS A 292 -7.79 27.16 45.37
N LYS A 293 -8.80 26.57 45.98
CA LYS A 293 -9.83 27.35 46.65
C LYS A 293 -9.14 28.12 47.76
N TYR A 294 -8.98 29.41 47.58
CA TYR A 294 -8.89 30.40 48.65
C TYR A 294 -9.71 31.63 48.22
#